data_1e5e28705824e8f3de230fa1c129aecd
#
_entry.id   1e5e28705824e8f3de230fa1c129aecd
#
_cell.length_a   1.000
_cell.length_b   1.000
_cell.length_c   1.000
_cell.angle_alpha   90.00
_cell.angle_beta   90.00
_cell.angle_gamma   90.00
#
_symmetry.space_group_name_H-M   'P 1'
#
loop_
_entity.id
_entity.type
_entity.pdbx_description
1 polymer ?
#
loop_
_entity_poly.entity_id
_entity_poly.type
_entity_poly.pdbx_seq_one_letter_code
_entity_poly.pdbx_strand_id
1 'polypeptide(L)'
;MRDLSSDHRWMSLNTATVRKQGALLDIIEACARHGIRAIDPWRDQVAATGIDRAAKAIRDAGLALSGYCRGGMFTADAARRIEARDDNRRAVDEAKMLGAACLVLVAGGLPQYSRPGSTPSKDI
;
A
#
# COMPACT_ATOMS: atom_id res chain seq x y z
N MET A 1 -15.90 9.43 22.73
CA MET A 1 -15.60 8.77 21.44
C MET A 1 -16.06 9.71 20.32
N ARG A 2 -15.24 9.92 19.27
CA ARG A 2 -15.66 10.76 18.13
C ARG A 2 -16.68 9.99 17.30
N ASP A 3 -17.83 10.58 17.00
CA ASP A 3 -18.79 10.03 16.05
C ASP A 3 -18.29 10.31 14.62
N LEU A 4 -18.03 9.26 13.85
CA LEU A 4 -17.58 9.32 12.47
C LEU A 4 -18.66 8.91 11.46
N SER A 5 -19.89 8.69 11.90
CA SER A 5 -20.97 8.17 11.05
C SER A 5 -21.33 9.12 9.89
N SER A 6 -21.10 10.43 10.06
CA SER A 6 -21.35 11.46 9.05
C SER A 6 -20.11 12.28 8.68
N ASP A 7 -18.93 11.97 9.25
CA ASP A 7 -17.69 12.72 9.06
C ASP A 7 -16.59 11.83 8.50
N HIS A 8 -16.41 11.86 7.19
CA HIS A 8 -15.41 11.08 6.46
C HIS A 8 -14.04 11.76 6.37
N ARG A 9 -13.83 12.91 7.04
CA ARG A 9 -12.55 13.66 6.96
C ARG A 9 -11.35 12.87 7.47
N TRP A 10 -11.60 11.90 8.36
CA TRP A 10 -10.57 11.07 8.99
C TRP A 10 -10.52 9.65 8.42
N MET A 11 -11.29 9.39 7.36
CA MET A 11 -11.33 8.09 6.72
C MET A 11 -10.29 8.02 5.61
N SER A 12 -9.52 6.95 5.60
CA SER A 12 -8.65 6.58 4.50
C SER A 12 -9.02 5.19 3.99
N LEU A 13 -9.09 5.05 2.68
CA LEU A 13 -9.41 3.78 2.04
C LEU A 13 -8.14 3.04 1.63
N ASN A 14 -7.93 1.86 2.20
CA ASN A 14 -6.91 0.94 1.69
C ASN A 14 -7.42 0.30 0.40
N THR A 15 -6.72 0.54 -0.70
CA THR A 15 -7.21 0.15 -2.05
C THR A 15 -7.24 -1.35 -2.29
N ALA A 16 -6.54 -2.16 -1.47
CA ALA A 16 -6.63 -3.61 -1.54
C ALA A 16 -8.03 -4.13 -1.19
N THR A 17 -8.76 -3.44 -0.31
CA THR A 17 -10.12 -3.86 0.12
C THR A 17 -11.14 -3.77 -1.00
N VAL A 18 -10.89 -2.94 -1.98
CA VAL A 18 -11.80 -2.68 -3.12
C VAL A 18 -11.18 -3.06 -4.48
N ARG A 19 -10.08 -3.81 -4.49
CA ARG A 19 -9.38 -4.16 -5.75
C ARG A 19 -10.21 -4.91 -6.79
N LYS A 20 -11.29 -5.56 -6.36
CA LYS A 20 -12.23 -6.24 -7.26
C LYS A 20 -13.28 -5.32 -7.85
N GLN A 21 -13.35 -4.06 -7.41
CA GLN A 21 -14.34 -3.08 -7.86
C GLN A 21 -13.87 -2.27 -9.07
N GLY A 22 -12.56 -2.23 -9.32
CA GLY A 22 -12.00 -1.50 -10.45
C GLY A 22 -10.48 -1.35 -10.37
N ALA A 23 -9.91 -0.74 -11.40
CA ALA A 23 -8.50 -0.36 -11.40
C ALA A 23 -8.25 0.84 -10.46
N LEU A 24 -6.98 1.14 -10.18
CA LEU A 24 -6.62 2.22 -9.24
C LEU A 24 -7.25 3.57 -9.62
N LEU A 25 -7.33 3.90 -10.91
CA LEU A 25 -7.91 5.16 -11.36
C LEU A 25 -9.42 5.23 -11.08
N ASP A 26 -10.14 4.12 -11.26
CA ASP A 26 -11.58 4.04 -10.96
C ASP A 26 -11.82 4.21 -9.45
N ILE A 27 -10.94 3.63 -8.63
CA ILE A 27 -10.98 3.75 -7.16
C ILE A 27 -10.73 5.21 -6.74
N ILE A 28 -9.75 5.89 -7.33
CA ILE A 28 -9.43 7.30 -7.07
C ILE A 28 -10.65 8.18 -7.39
N GLU A 29 -11.26 8.00 -8.56
CA GLU A 29 -12.44 8.73 -8.96
C GLU A 29 -13.62 8.47 -8.02
N ALA A 30 -13.85 7.20 -7.66
CA ALA A 30 -14.91 6.84 -6.72
C ALA A 30 -14.70 7.47 -5.35
N CYS A 31 -13.48 7.48 -4.83
CA CYS A 31 -13.16 8.15 -3.56
C CYS A 31 -13.49 9.64 -3.61
N ALA A 32 -13.08 10.35 -4.67
CA ALA A 32 -13.39 11.77 -4.85
C ALA A 32 -14.90 12.01 -4.90
N ARG A 33 -15.64 11.23 -5.67
CA ARG A 33 -17.08 11.32 -5.82
C ARG A 33 -17.85 11.07 -4.53
N HIS A 34 -17.35 10.17 -3.67
CA HIS A 34 -17.99 9.83 -2.39
C HIS A 34 -17.43 10.60 -1.19
N GLY A 35 -16.60 11.62 -1.41
CA GLY A 35 -16.08 12.48 -0.34
C GLY A 35 -15.04 11.82 0.56
N ILE A 36 -14.47 10.67 0.16
CA ILE A 36 -13.33 10.06 0.82
C ILE A 36 -12.09 10.88 0.44
N ARG A 37 -11.36 11.37 1.45
CA ARG A 37 -10.28 12.35 1.24
C ARG A 37 -8.88 11.77 1.29
N ALA A 38 -8.74 10.51 1.69
CA ALA A 38 -7.44 9.85 1.76
C ALA A 38 -7.52 8.41 1.27
N ILE A 39 -6.44 7.95 0.67
CA ILE A 39 -6.26 6.56 0.26
C ILE A 39 -4.90 6.02 0.71
N ASP A 40 -4.80 4.69 0.77
CA ASP A 40 -3.58 3.94 0.98
C ASP A 40 -3.44 2.92 -0.18
N PRO A 41 -2.80 3.34 -1.31
CA PRO A 41 -2.70 2.49 -2.49
C PRO A 41 -1.63 1.41 -2.32
N TRP A 42 -1.85 0.28 -3.00
CA TRP A 42 -0.90 -0.81 -3.04
C TRP A 42 0.05 -0.70 -4.24
N ARG A 43 1.30 -1.11 -4.04
CA ARG A 43 2.39 -1.02 -5.02
C ARG A 43 2.06 -1.70 -6.34
N ASP A 44 1.44 -2.88 -6.30
CA ASP A 44 1.04 -3.62 -7.50
C ASP A 44 0.01 -2.85 -8.33
N GLN A 45 -0.95 -2.19 -7.68
CA GLN A 45 -1.94 -1.35 -8.37
C GLN A 45 -1.31 -0.08 -8.95
N VAL A 46 -0.37 0.53 -8.21
CA VAL A 46 0.39 1.70 -8.70
C VAL A 46 1.28 1.30 -9.88
N ALA A 47 1.99 0.16 -9.77
CA ALA A 47 2.84 -0.34 -10.86
C ALA A 47 2.03 -0.64 -12.14
N ALA A 48 0.85 -1.24 -12.01
CA ALA A 48 -0.05 -1.51 -13.12
C ALA A 48 -0.58 -0.23 -13.79
N THR A 49 -0.72 0.86 -13.02
CA THR A 49 -1.20 2.17 -13.52
C THR A 49 -0.07 3.01 -14.12
N GLY A 50 1.14 2.84 -13.62
CA GLY A 50 2.29 3.72 -13.81
C GLY A 50 2.33 4.82 -12.75
N ILE A 51 3.50 4.99 -12.10
CA ILE A 51 3.63 5.84 -10.91
C ILE A 51 3.30 7.30 -11.17
N ASP A 52 3.74 7.86 -12.30
CA ASP A 52 3.48 9.25 -12.67
C ASP A 52 1.99 9.51 -12.91
N ARG A 53 1.33 8.55 -13.58
CA ARG A 53 -0.11 8.61 -13.84
C ARG A 53 -0.91 8.49 -12.57
N ALA A 54 -0.53 7.59 -11.67
CA ALA A 54 -1.16 7.44 -10.36
C ALA A 54 -0.98 8.70 -9.52
N ALA A 55 0.25 9.23 -9.42
CA ALA A 55 0.55 10.46 -8.69
C ALA A 55 -0.25 11.66 -9.21
N LYS A 56 -0.35 11.80 -10.54
CA LYS A 56 -1.16 12.86 -11.16
C LYS A 56 -2.63 12.71 -10.80
N ALA A 57 -3.19 11.52 -10.97
CA ALA A 57 -4.61 11.28 -10.71
C ALA A 57 -4.98 11.53 -9.23
N ILE A 58 -4.14 11.12 -8.30
CA ILE A 58 -4.31 11.36 -6.86
C ILE A 58 -4.32 12.86 -6.55
N ARG A 59 -3.37 13.62 -7.11
CA ARG A 59 -3.33 15.08 -6.93
C ARG A 59 -4.53 15.79 -7.55
N ASP A 60 -4.90 15.41 -8.77
CA ASP A 60 -6.04 16.03 -9.48
C ASP A 60 -7.36 15.76 -8.75
N ALA A 61 -7.50 14.60 -8.11
CA ALA A 61 -8.64 14.25 -7.28
C ALA A 61 -8.63 14.89 -5.88
N GLY A 62 -7.54 15.59 -5.52
CA GLY A 62 -7.39 16.22 -4.20
C GLY A 62 -7.29 15.22 -3.05
N LEU A 63 -6.82 14.00 -3.32
CA LEU A 63 -6.69 12.96 -2.31
C LEU A 63 -5.35 13.04 -1.58
N ALA A 64 -5.38 12.85 -0.26
CA ALA A 64 -4.18 12.63 0.54
C ALA A 64 -3.78 11.15 0.48
N LEU A 65 -2.48 10.88 0.59
CA LEU A 65 -1.97 9.53 0.79
C LEU A 65 -1.64 9.34 2.27
N SER A 66 -2.46 8.56 2.98
CA SER A 66 -2.23 8.22 4.39
C SER A 66 -1.09 7.22 4.56
N GLY A 67 -0.85 6.40 3.56
CA GLY A 67 0.23 5.44 3.49
C GLY A 67 0.46 4.95 2.07
N TYR A 68 1.48 4.11 1.91
CA TYR A 68 1.78 3.39 0.68
C TYR A 68 2.14 1.94 1.01
N CYS A 69 1.40 1.01 0.51
CA CYS A 69 1.57 -0.41 0.83
C CYS A 69 2.18 -1.15 -0.37
N ARG A 70 3.21 -1.88 -0.23
CA ARG A 70 3.95 -2.25 0.94
C ARG A 70 5.46 -2.36 0.66
N GLY A 71 6.25 -2.08 1.67
CA GLY A 71 7.62 -2.56 1.78
C GLY A 71 7.72 -3.69 2.83
N GLY A 72 8.92 -4.11 3.21
CA GLY A 72 9.13 -5.07 4.29
C GLY A 72 9.86 -6.34 3.87
N MET A 73 9.33 -7.51 4.24
CA MET A 73 9.91 -8.84 4.01
C MET A 73 11.28 -9.03 4.67
N PHE A 74 11.44 -8.54 5.90
CA PHE A 74 12.71 -8.52 6.63
C PHE A 74 13.15 -9.89 7.14
N THR A 75 12.22 -10.84 7.26
CA THR A 75 12.47 -12.20 7.78
C THR A 75 12.94 -13.18 6.70
N ALA A 76 13.24 -12.70 5.50
CA ALA A 76 13.77 -13.50 4.42
C ALA A 76 15.13 -14.13 4.78
N ASP A 77 15.46 -15.25 4.16
CA ASP A 77 16.79 -15.85 4.24
C ASP A 77 17.91 -14.92 3.72
N ALA A 78 19.16 -15.28 3.95
CA ALA A 78 20.31 -14.42 3.64
C ALA A 78 20.37 -14.01 2.16
N ALA A 79 20.00 -14.90 1.24
CA ALA A 79 20.03 -14.64 -0.20
C ALA A 79 18.93 -13.63 -0.59
N ARG A 80 17.73 -13.82 -0.08
CA ARG A 80 16.58 -12.95 -0.35
C ARG A 80 16.64 -11.61 0.39
N ARG A 81 17.40 -11.50 1.49
CA ARG A 81 17.51 -10.24 2.24
C ARG A 81 18.13 -9.10 1.45
N ILE A 82 19.08 -9.39 0.57
CA ILE A 82 19.68 -8.36 -0.30
C ILE A 82 18.62 -7.82 -1.25
N GLU A 83 17.91 -8.70 -1.92
CA GLU A 83 16.82 -8.34 -2.84
C GLU A 83 15.70 -7.57 -2.13
N ALA A 84 15.25 -8.05 -0.97
CA ALA A 84 14.22 -7.39 -0.16
C ALA A 84 14.66 -5.99 0.29
N ARG A 85 15.95 -5.81 0.64
CA ARG A 85 16.48 -4.50 1.01
C ARG A 85 16.48 -3.53 -0.18
N ASP A 86 16.85 -3.99 -1.35
CA ASP A 86 16.85 -3.15 -2.55
C ASP A 86 15.43 -2.84 -3.01
N ASP A 87 14.49 -3.78 -2.87
CA ASP A 87 13.07 -3.53 -3.08
C ASP A 87 12.50 -2.51 -2.09
N ASN A 88 12.89 -2.56 -0.83
CA ASN A 88 12.49 -1.58 0.17
C ASN A 88 13.01 -0.16 -0.15
N ARG A 89 14.21 -0.02 -0.70
CA ARG A 89 14.72 1.27 -1.16
C ARG A 89 13.86 1.83 -2.29
N ARG A 90 13.55 1.00 -3.28
CA ARG A 90 12.61 1.39 -4.36
C ARG A 90 11.25 1.79 -3.80
N ALA A 91 10.71 1.06 -2.82
CA ALA A 91 9.44 1.39 -2.19
C ALA A 91 9.46 2.76 -1.48
N VAL A 92 10.59 3.14 -0.87
CA VAL A 92 10.77 4.46 -0.27
C VAL A 92 10.79 5.55 -1.34
N ASP A 93 11.49 5.33 -2.44
CA ASP A 93 11.54 6.29 -3.55
C ASP A 93 10.16 6.47 -4.20
N GLU A 94 9.44 5.37 -4.42
CA GLU A 94 8.05 5.38 -4.92
C GLU A 94 7.11 6.15 -3.97
N ALA A 95 7.20 5.88 -2.65
CA ALA A 95 6.41 6.59 -1.64
C ALA A 95 6.65 8.09 -1.66
N LYS A 96 7.93 8.49 -1.81
CA LYS A 96 8.33 9.89 -1.95
C LYS A 96 7.76 10.52 -3.23
N MET A 97 7.84 9.85 -4.37
CA MET A 97 7.30 10.33 -5.64
C MET A 97 5.78 10.53 -5.57
N LEU A 98 5.09 9.64 -4.88
CA LEU A 98 3.64 9.71 -4.68
C LEU A 98 3.24 10.78 -3.64
N GLY A 99 4.16 11.21 -2.77
CA GLY A 99 3.85 12.10 -1.65
C GLY A 99 3.13 11.40 -0.50
N ALA A 100 3.38 10.11 -0.29
CA ALA A 100 2.78 9.34 0.79
C ALA A 100 3.32 9.77 2.16
N ALA A 101 2.43 9.81 3.17
CA ALA A 101 2.80 10.17 4.53
C ALA A 101 3.70 9.12 5.20
N CYS A 102 3.53 7.85 4.85
CA CYS A 102 4.37 6.76 5.33
C CYS A 102 4.40 5.58 4.35
N LEU A 103 5.41 4.73 4.50
CA LEU A 103 5.47 3.42 3.86
C LEU A 103 5.04 2.36 4.87
N VAL A 104 4.01 1.59 4.53
CA VAL A 104 3.55 0.47 5.35
C VAL A 104 4.49 -0.72 5.13
N LEU A 105 4.97 -1.30 6.22
CA LEU A 105 5.91 -2.41 6.20
C LEU A 105 5.23 -3.71 6.65
N VAL A 106 5.40 -4.76 5.87
CA VAL A 106 5.01 -6.12 6.23
C VAL A 106 6.27 -6.89 6.60
N ALA A 107 6.37 -7.33 7.85
CA ALA A 107 7.58 -7.96 8.36
C ALA A 107 8.00 -9.22 7.57
N GLY A 108 7.04 -9.93 6.99
CA GLY A 108 7.23 -11.19 6.29
C GLY A 108 6.81 -12.39 7.12
N GLY A 109 6.95 -13.58 6.56
CA GLY A 109 6.68 -14.84 7.27
C GLY A 109 7.76 -15.17 8.30
N LEU A 110 7.47 -16.11 9.18
CA LEU A 110 8.47 -16.65 10.09
C LEU A 110 9.57 -17.38 9.30
N PRO A 111 10.86 -17.30 9.73
CA PRO A 111 11.92 -18.08 9.12
C PRO A 111 11.56 -19.56 9.13
N GLN A 112 11.93 -20.28 8.06
CA GLN A 112 11.60 -21.68 7.85
C GLN A 112 12.00 -22.62 9.01
N TYR A 113 12.93 -22.18 9.84
CA TYR A 113 13.46 -22.95 10.99
C TYR A 113 12.94 -22.49 12.36
N SER A 114 11.97 -21.56 12.41
CA SER A 114 11.56 -20.97 13.70
C SER A 114 10.71 -21.90 14.57
N ARG A 115 10.17 -22.98 14.04
CA ARG A 115 9.47 -24.04 14.80
C ARG A 115 9.66 -25.40 14.11
N PRO A 116 10.11 -26.43 14.84
CA PRO A 116 10.05 -27.79 14.34
C PRO A 116 8.61 -28.16 13.95
N GLY A 117 8.39 -28.59 12.70
CA GLY A 117 7.07 -29.00 12.19
C GLY A 117 6.16 -27.87 11.69
N SER A 118 6.62 -26.62 11.62
CA SER A 118 5.84 -25.56 11.00
C SER A 118 5.83 -25.70 9.47
N THR A 119 4.67 -25.80 8.89
CA THR A 119 4.47 -25.70 7.45
C THR A 119 4.84 -24.28 7.00
N PRO A 120 5.58 -24.10 5.89
CA PRO A 120 5.80 -22.76 5.33
C PRO A 120 4.46 -22.07 5.13
N SER A 121 4.30 -20.85 5.64
CA SER A 121 3.10 -20.09 5.32
C SER A 121 3.06 -19.90 3.81
N LYS A 122 1.97 -20.30 3.19
CA LYS A 122 1.74 -19.96 1.78
C LYS A 122 1.80 -18.45 1.64
N ASP A 123 2.51 -18.00 0.61
CA ASP A 123 2.63 -16.59 0.27
C ASP A 123 1.24 -15.94 0.29
N ILE A 124 1.09 -14.91 1.10
CA ILE A 124 -0.07 -14.04 1.10
C ILE A 124 0.15 -12.97 0.04
#